data_7dca19329b17810ac2cd0f591b482044
#
_entry.id   7dca19329b17810ac2cd0f591b482044
#
_cell.length_a   1.000
_cell.length_b   1.000
_cell.length_c   1.000
_cell.angle_alpha   90.00
_cell.angle_beta   90.00
_cell.angle_gamma   90.00
#
_symmetry.space_group_name_H-M   'P 1'
#
loop_
_entity.id
_entity.type
_entity.pdbx_description
1 polymer ?
#
loop_
_entity_poly.entity_id
_entity_poly.type
_entity_poly.pdbx_seq_one_letter_code
_entity_poly.pdbx_strand_id
1 'polypeptide(L)'
;MILDLHSHSIASDDGRAKVENYCQWIERRKLPLAGLVLTEHRQFDDASDYRALEDRYGLLILKASEVETEYGHVLVFGVNDDLRAAFDFARIDNRLEVVLEAAKRCGAVAVPCHPGRPKVGLCAHWETRGPVAGVTIVETLNGGSREGENELAERFAEREGWRRIGGSDSHIVSHIGRCATRFEDPIRDIDSLVAALGAGRFDACRVAAPDALA
;
A
#
# COMPACT_ATOMS: atom_id res chain seq x y z
N MET A 1 -0.09 -16.40 -0.62
CA MET A 1 0.88 -15.61 0.15
C MET A 1 0.20 -14.37 0.69
N ILE A 2 0.53 -13.87 1.90
CA ILE A 2 -0.11 -12.67 2.47
C ILE A 2 0.97 -11.62 2.72
N LEU A 3 0.79 -10.41 2.18
CA LEU A 3 1.66 -9.25 2.37
C LEU A 3 0.87 -8.07 2.88
N ASP A 4 1.45 -7.32 3.82
CA ASP A 4 0.98 -5.98 4.18
C ASP A 4 1.52 -4.98 3.15
N LEU A 5 0.64 -4.38 2.35
CA LEU A 5 1.05 -3.54 1.23
C LEU A 5 1.17 -2.05 1.57
N HIS A 6 0.89 -1.66 2.82
CA HIS A 6 0.87 -0.25 3.22
C HIS A 6 1.41 -0.09 4.65
N SER A 7 2.64 0.37 4.77
CA SER A 7 3.26 0.64 6.07
C SER A 7 4.34 1.73 5.97
N HIS A 8 4.54 2.45 7.07
CA HIS A 8 5.47 3.57 7.17
C HIS A 8 6.50 3.31 8.27
N SER A 9 7.75 3.61 7.98
CA SER A 9 8.83 3.55 8.97
C SER A 9 9.20 4.94 9.47
N ILE A 10 10.25 5.02 10.30
CA ILE A 10 10.85 6.28 10.72
C ILE A 10 11.44 7.10 9.56
N ALA A 11 11.43 6.60 8.32
CA ALA A 11 11.78 7.37 7.13
C ALA A 11 10.67 8.36 6.75
N SER A 12 9.39 8.05 7.06
CA SER A 12 8.29 9.00 6.95
C SER A 12 8.27 9.97 8.13
N ASP A 13 7.83 11.20 7.90
CA ASP A 13 7.79 12.28 8.90
C ASP A 13 6.87 11.98 10.10
N ASP A 14 5.87 11.13 9.93
CA ASP A 14 4.91 10.69 10.97
C ASP A 14 5.08 9.22 11.38
N GLY A 15 5.94 8.45 10.72
CA GLY A 15 6.26 7.08 11.06
C GLY A 15 7.11 6.99 12.34
N ARG A 16 6.79 6.04 13.24
CA ARG A 16 7.44 5.91 14.56
C ARG A 16 8.09 4.54 14.79
N ALA A 17 8.00 3.64 13.83
CA ALA A 17 8.56 2.31 13.94
C ALA A 17 9.80 2.14 13.07
N LYS A 18 10.86 1.55 13.63
CA LYS A 18 11.95 1.00 12.81
C LYS A 18 11.45 -0.28 12.13
N VAL A 19 11.93 -0.56 10.93
CA VAL A 19 11.54 -1.76 10.17
C VAL A 19 11.79 -3.04 10.95
N GLU A 20 12.92 -3.13 11.67
CA GLU A 20 13.21 -4.29 12.54
C GLU A 20 12.14 -4.50 13.64
N ASN A 21 11.54 -3.43 14.16
CA ASN A 21 10.48 -3.57 15.17
C ASN A 21 9.20 -4.19 14.56
N TYR A 22 8.91 -3.94 13.29
CA TYR A 22 7.83 -4.64 12.58
C TYR A 22 8.12 -6.12 12.44
N CYS A 23 9.34 -6.48 12.01
CA CYS A 23 9.75 -7.88 11.89
C CYS A 23 9.63 -8.63 13.24
N GLN A 24 10.15 -8.04 14.32
CA GLN A 24 10.04 -8.58 15.68
C GLN A 24 8.59 -8.76 16.13
N TRP A 25 7.72 -7.82 15.80
CA TRP A 25 6.30 -7.89 16.16
C TRP A 25 5.58 -8.99 15.38
N ILE A 26 5.81 -9.08 14.08
CA ILE A 26 5.25 -10.12 13.22
C ILE A 26 5.64 -11.51 13.76
N GLU A 27 6.93 -11.72 14.05
CA GLU A 27 7.44 -12.97 14.62
C GLU A 27 6.83 -13.27 15.99
N ARG A 28 6.91 -12.30 16.93
CA ARG A 28 6.41 -12.46 18.30
C ARG A 28 4.92 -12.74 18.34
N ARG A 29 4.13 -12.08 17.50
CA ARG A 29 2.67 -12.24 17.42
C ARG A 29 2.26 -13.38 16.50
N LYS A 30 3.21 -14.03 15.84
CA LYS A 30 2.98 -15.10 14.85
C LYS A 30 1.96 -14.68 13.79
N LEU A 31 2.04 -13.43 13.33
CA LEU A 31 1.15 -12.96 12.30
C LEU A 31 1.41 -13.75 11.00
N PRO A 32 0.37 -14.18 10.28
CA PRO A 32 0.52 -14.98 9.06
C PRO A 32 0.92 -14.12 7.85
N LEU A 33 1.87 -13.21 8.05
CA LEU A 33 2.44 -12.35 7.01
C LEU A 33 3.73 -12.98 6.48
N ALA A 34 3.85 -13.04 5.16
CA ALA A 34 5.10 -13.41 4.49
C ALA A 34 6.01 -12.20 4.24
N GLY A 35 5.52 -10.99 4.46
CA GLY A 35 6.29 -9.75 4.30
C GLY A 35 5.44 -8.49 4.40
N LEU A 36 6.10 -7.37 4.19
CA LEU A 36 5.51 -6.02 4.20
C LEU A 36 6.13 -5.15 3.10
N VAL A 37 5.40 -4.11 2.72
CA VAL A 37 5.86 -3.09 1.79
C VAL A 37 5.92 -1.75 2.53
N LEU A 38 7.08 -1.13 2.52
CA LEU A 38 7.30 0.21 3.05
C LEU A 38 6.90 1.23 1.99
N THR A 39 5.92 2.04 2.30
CA THR A 39 5.30 3.03 1.40
C THR A 39 5.51 4.44 1.94
N GLU A 40 6.77 4.85 2.05
CA GLU A 40 7.10 6.10 2.72
C GLU A 40 6.44 7.32 2.06
N HIS A 41 5.97 8.27 2.88
CA HIS A 41 5.28 9.46 2.41
C HIS A 41 6.17 10.34 1.55
N ARG A 42 5.71 10.69 0.35
CA ARG A 42 6.29 11.70 -0.56
C ARG A 42 7.76 11.48 -0.92
N GLN A 43 8.24 10.25 -0.76
CA GLN A 43 9.63 9.87 -1.05
C GLN A 43 9.74 8.39 -1.37
N PHE A 44 10.88 7.99 -1.91
CA PHE A 44 11.26 6.60 -2.06
C PHE A 44 12.58 6.34 -1.33
N ASP A 45 12.63 5.33 -0.48
CA ASP A 45 13.83 4.97 0.30
C ASP A 45 14.84 4.19 -0.57
N ASP A 46 15.69 4.90 -1.26
CA ASP A 46 16.79 4.30 -2.04
C ASP A 46 17.92 3.76 -1.16
N ALA A 47 18.14 4.38 -0.01
CA ALA A 47 19.36 4.22 0.78
C ALA A 47 19.36 2.96 1.65
N SER A 48 18.21 2.53 2.13
CA SER A 48 18.13 1.41 3.07
C SER A 48 18.24 0.06 2.36
N ASP A 49 18.97 -0.86 3.00
CA ASP A 49 19.08 -2.28 2.62
C ASP A 49 18.51 -3.13 3.75
N TYR A 50 17.50 -3.91 3.45
CA TYR A 50 16.80 -4.74 4.43
C TYR A 50 17.11 -6.24 4.32
N ARG A 51 18.02 -6.68 3.44
CA ARG A 51 18.38 -8.09 3.24
C ARG A 51 18.78 -8.81 4.53
N ALA A 52 19.53 -8.16 5.41
CA ALA A 52 19.88 -8.74 6.70
C ALA A 52 18.68 -9.00 7.63
N LEU A 53 17.62 -8.18 7.52
CA LEU A 53 16.37 -8.38 8.24
C LEU A 53 15.53 -9.47 7.56
N GLU A 54 15.47 -9.49 6.23
CA GLU A 54 14.80 -10.54 5.46
C GLU A 54 15.38 -11.92 5.79
N ASP A 55 16.71 -12.05 5.76
CA ASP A 55 17.42 -13.30 6.11
C ASP A 55 17.14 -13.72 7.55
N ARG A 56 17.15 -12.77 8.48
CA ARG A 56 16.98 -13.05 9.91
C ARG A 56 15.57 -13.49 10.29
N TYR A 57 14.55 -12.85 9.70
CA TYR A 57 13.15 -13.06 10.09
C TYR A 57 12.34 -13.88 9.07
N GLY A 58 12.93 -14.22 7.93
CA GLY A 58 12.24 -14.94 6.86
C GLY A 58 11.05 -14.15 6.28
N LEU A 59 11.13 -12.82 6.28
CA LEU A 59 10.10 -11.92 5.79
C LEU A 59 10.59 -11.19 4.54
N LEU A 60 9.72 -11.02 3.55
CA LEU A 60 9.98 -10.16 2.40
C LEU A 60 9.74 -8.70 2.79
N ILE A 61 10.71 -7.80 2.54
CA ILE A 61 10.62 -6.37 2.83
C ILE A 61 10.80 -5.59 1.54
N LEU A 62 9.70 -5.16 0.95
CA LEU A 62 9.71 -4.40 -0.28
C LEU A 62 9.59 -2.89 -0.01
N LYS A 63 10.00 -2.10 -0.99
CA LYS A 63 9.94 -0.63 -0.95
C LYS A 63 9.04 -0.09 -2.04
N ALA A 64 8.21 0.89 -1.68
CA ALA A 64 7.30 1.61 -2.54
C ALA A 64 7.21 3.07 -2.04
N SER A 65 6.25 3.83 -2.49
CA SER A 65 6.01 5.20 -2.03
C SER A 65 4.52 5.46 -1.88
N GLU A 66 4.13 6.30 -0.94
CA GLU A 66 2.81 6.93 -0.92
C GLU A 66 2.96 8.39 -1.35
N VAL A 67 2.37 8.74 -2.49
CA VAL A 67 2.38 10.08 -3.05
C VAL A 67 1.02 10.76 -2.88
N GLU A 68 1.01 12.09 -2.83
CA GLU A 68 -0.22 12.87 -2.69
C GLU A 68 -0.68 13.41 -4.04
N THR A 69 -2.00 13.37 -4.25
CA THR A 69 -2.67 13.90 -5.44
C THR A 69 -3.89 14.75 -5.05
N GLU A 70 -4.43 15.46 -6.02
CA GLU A 70 -5.66 16.23 -5.85
C GLU A 70 -6.90 15.37 -5.61
N TYR A 71 -6.79 14.05 -5.74
CA TYR A 71 -7.81 13.05 -5.39
C TYR A 71 -7.50 12.28 -4.11
N GLY A 72 -6.44 12.63 -3.40
CA GLY A 72 -5.97 11.94 -2.20
C GLY A 72 -4.70 11.17 -2.43
N HIS A 73 -4.40 10.23 -1.54
CA HIS A 73 -3.12 9.52 -1.54
C HIS A 73 -3.13 8.30 -2.46
N VAL A 74 -1.94 7.96 -2.96
CA VAL A 74 -1.73 6.89 -3.94
C VAL A 74 -0.47 6.12 -3.61
N LEU A 75 -0.59 4.81 -3.42
CA LEU A 75 0.55 3.90 -3.32
C LEU A 75 1.15 3.67 -4.71
N VAL A 76 2.48 3.70 -4.81
CA VAL A 76 3.19 3.50 -6.06
C VAL A 76 4.20 2.37 -5.90
N PHE A 77 3.91 1.22 -6.51
CA PHE A 77 4.74 0.01 -6.49
C PHE A 77 5.56 -0.09 -7.77
N GLY A 78 6.82 -0.53 -7.67
CA GLY A 78 7.72 -0.62 -8.82
C GLY A 78 8.40 0.71 -9.17
N VAL A 79 8.73 1.51 -8.15
CA VAL A 79 9.45 2.79 -8.34
C VAL A 79 10.80 2.54 -8.99
N ASN A 80 11.06 3.25 -10.09
CA ASN A 80 12.31 3.26 -10.85
C ASN A 80 12.69 4.68 -11.28
N ASP A 81 13.86 4.85 -11.88
CA ASP A 81 14.38 6.17 -12.27
C ASP A 81 13.49 6.90 -13.28
N ASP A 82 12.91 6.17 -14.25
CA ASP A 82 12.00 6.76 -15.24
C ASP A 82 10.73 7.29 -14.58
N LEU A 83 10.18 6.57 -13.60
CA LEU A 83 9.01 7.01 -12.85
C LEU A 83 9.33 8.23 -11.97
N ARG A 84 10.48 8.24 -11.32
CA ARG A 84 10.94 9.38 -10.50
C ARG A 84 11.22 10.64 -11.32
N ALA A 85 11.56 10.48 -12.59
CA ALA A 85 11.72 11.60 -13.52
C ALA A 85 10.37 12.08 -14.10
N ALA A 86 9.30 11.28 -14.01
CA ALA A 86 8.01 11.60 -14.62
C ALA A 86 7.16 12.60 -13.83
N PHE A 87 7.28 12.60 -12.49
CA PHE A 87 6.61 13.55 -11.60
C PHE A 87 7.36 13.66 -10.26
N ASP A 88 7.13 14.74 -9.54
CA ASP A 88 7.77 14.99 -8.23
C ASP A 88 6.99 14.31 -7.09
N PHE A 89 7.59 13.30 -6.46
CA PHE A 89 6.99 12.57 -5.34
C PHE A 89 6.75 13.45 -4.11
N ALA A 90 7.55 14.50 -3.92
CA ALA A 90 7.45 15.40 -2.77
C ALA A 90 6.26 16.38 -2.87
N ARG A 91 5.64 16.53 -4.03
CA ARG A 91 4.48 17.40 -4.21
C ARG A 91 3.23 16.82 -3.54
N ILE A 92 2.42 17.74 -2.97
CA ILE A 92 1.14 17.42 -2.32
C ILE A 92 -0.07 17.58 -3.26
N ASP A 93 0.16 18.04 -4.49
CA ASP A 93 -0.88 18.36 -5.49
C ASP A 93 -0.57 17.76 -6.87
N ASN A 94 0.03 16.57 -6.90
CA ASN A 94 0.20 15.83 -8.15
C ASN A 94 -1.17 15.57 -8.79
N ARG A 95 -1.23 15.53 -10.11
CA ARG A 95 -2.45 15.11 -10.80
C ARG A 95 -2.53 13.59 -10.80
N LEU A 96 -3.63 13.02 -10.28
CA LEU A 96 -3.85 11.58 -10.24
C LEU A 96 -3.69 10.93 -11.61
N GLU A 97 -4.27 11.54 -12.65
CA GLU A 97 -4.13 11.08 -14.03
C GLU A 97 -2.67 10.96 -14.47
N VAL A 98 -1.83 11.96 -14.13
CA VAL A 98 -0.39 11.94 -14.46
C VAL A 98 0.33 10.82 -13.72
N VAL A 99 0.02 10.61 -12.44
CA VAL A 99 0.61 9.53 -11.63
C VAL A 99 0.25 8.15 -12.20
N LEU A 100 -1.03 7.91 -12.54
CA LEU A 100 -1.52 6.65 -13.11
C LEU A 100 -0.88 6.36 -14.48
N GLU A 101 -0.84 7.37 -15.37
CA GLU A 101 -0.23 7.23 -16.70
C GLU A 101 1.28 7.01 -16.63
N ALA A 102 1.98 7.74 -15.75
CA ALA A 102 3.41 7.58 -15.52
C ALA A 102 3.71 6.17 -14.99
N ALA A 103 2.98 5.71 -13.96
CA ALA A 103 3.15 4.36 -13.43
C ALA A 103 2.98 3.30 -14.53
N LYS A 104 1.90 3.37 -15.29
CA LYS A 104 1.64 2.44 -16.40
C LYS A 104 2.76 2.44 -17.46
N ARG A 105 3.23 3.62 -17.86
CA ARG A 105 4.30 3.78 -18.87
C ARG A 105 5.64 3.26 -18.39
N CYS A 106 5.95 3.42 -17.10
CA CYS A 106 7.22 3.03 -16.51
C CYS A 106 7.21 1.60 -15.91
N GLY A 107 6.17 0.79 -16.18
CA GLY A 107 6.08 -0.59 -15.70
C GLY A 107 5.82 -0.70 -14.19
N ALA A 108 5.24 0.33 -13.59
CA ALA A 108 4.84 0.41 -12.18
C ALA A 108 3.32 0.30 -12.04
N VAL A 109 2.83 0.20 -10.79
CA VAL A 109 1.39 0.19 -10.46
C VAL A 109 1.09 1.27 -9.43
N ALA A 110 0.14 2.15 -9.74
CA ALA A 110 -0.37 3.16 -8.84
C ALA A 110 -1.77 2.78 -8.33
N VAL A 111 -1.96 2.84 -7.01
CA VAL A 111 -3.17 2.38 -6.33
C VAL A 111 -3.65 3.45 -5.35
N PRO A 112 -4.80 4.12 -5.58
CA PRO A 112 -5.39 5.00 -4.58
C PRO A 112 -5.62 4.25 -3.26
N CYS A 113 -5.02 4.78 -2.17
CA CYS A 113 -5.10 4.16 -0.86
C CYS A 113 -6.19 4.81 0.01
N HIS A 114 -6.66 4.07 1.03
CA HIS A 114 -7.73 4.47 1.96
C HIS A 114 -8.81 5.38 1.32
N PRO A 115 -9.40 4.99 0.18
CA PRO A 115 -10.22 5.88 -0.66
C PRO A 115 -11.47 6.40 0.04
N GLY A 116 -11.94 5.74 1.10
CA GLY A 116 -13.09 6.19 1.88
C GLY A 116 -12.79 7.28 2.92
N ARG A 117 -11.52 7.64 3.15
CA ARG A 117 -11.18 8.69 4.12
C ARG A 117 -11.63 10.07 3.63
N PRO A 118 -12.21 10.91 4.50
CA PRO A 118 -12.47 12.31 4.17
C PRO A 118 -11.17 13.05 3.82
N LYS A 119 -11.21 13.96 2.85
CA LYS A 119 -10.13 14.85 2.40
C LYS A 119 -8.98 14.18 1.64
N VAL A 120 -8.45 13.04 2.15
CA VAL A 120 -7.27 12.35 1.59
C VAL A 120 -7.63 11.05 0.86
N GLY A 121 -8.92 10.74 0.73
CA GLY A 121 -9.43 9.56 0.05
C GLY A 121 -10.12 9.90 -1.28
N LEU A 122 -9.91 9.02 -2.26
CA LEU A 122 -10.42 9.15 -3.63
C LEU A 122 -11.95 9.41 -3.69
N CYS A 123 -12.75 8.72 -2.85
CA CYS A 123 -14.20 8.76 -2.94
C CYS A 123 -14.78 10.17 -2.75
N ALA A 124 -14.24 10.95 -1.81
CA ALA A 124 -14.69 12.32 -1.54
C ALA A 124 -14.46 13.26 -2.74
N HIS A 125 -13.40 13.02 -3.48
CA HIS A 125 -13.03 13.82 -4.65
C HIS A 125 -13.70 13.32 -5.93
N TRP A 126 -13.95 12.01 -6.04
CA TRP A 126 -14.61 11.39 -7.18
C TRP A 126 -15.99 11.96 -7.47
N GLU A 127 -16.80 12.15 -6.43
CA GLU A 127 -18.13 12.71 -6.56
C GLU A 127 -18.11 14.21 -6.90
N THR A 128 -17.08 14.94 -6.51
CA THR A 128 -17.00 16.40 -6.70
C THR A 128 -16.23 16.82 -7.94
N ARG A 129 -15.20 16.08 -8.32
CA ARG A 129 -14.32 16.40 -9.47
C ARG A 129 -14.63 15.55 -10.70
N GLY A 130 -15.37 14.46 -10.53
CA GLY A 130 -15.66 13.49 -11.58
C GLY A 130 -14.66 12.33 -11.63
N PRO A 131 -14.93 11.32 -12.47
CA PRO A 131 -14.09 10.13 -12.62
C PRO A 131 -12.76 10.43 -13.32
N VAL A 132 -11.72 9.71 -12.92
CA VAL A 132 -10.41 9.70 -13.57
C VAL A 132 -10.17 8.36 -14.23
N ALA A 133 -9.77 8.37 -15.48
CA ALA A 133 -9.46 7.15 -16.22
C ALA A 133 -8.20 6.47 -15.68
N GLY A 134 -8.15 5.13 -15.73
CA GLY A 134 -6.96 4.37 -15.37
C GLY A 134 -6.94 3.85 -13.93
N VAL A 135 -7.87 4.23 -13.06
CA VAL A 135 -8.05 3.57 -11.75
C VAL A 135 -8.63 2.18 -11.99
N THR A 136 -7.90 1.15 -11.60
CA THR A 136 -8.29 -0.26 -11.77
C THR A 136 -8.17 -1.08 -10.49
N ILE A 137 -7.43 -0.55 -9.51
CA ILE A 137 -7.18 -1.15 -8.20
C ILE A 137 -7.30 -0.05 -7.15
N VAL A 138 -7.87 -0.34 -5.99
CA VAL A 138 -7.90 0.56 -4.83
C VAL A 138 -7.68 -0.22 -3.53
N GLU A 139 -7.23 0.47 -2.48
CA GLU A 139 -7.08 -0.12 -1.16
C GLU A 139 -8.41 -0.02 -0.40
N THR A 140 -9.21 -1.10 -0.40
CA THR A 140 -10.50 -1.10 0.29
C THR A 140 -10.42 -1.47 1.77
N LEU A 141 -9.40 -2.25 2.16
CA LEU A 141 -9.15 -2.59 3.56
C LEU A 141 -7.89 -1.90 4.05
N ASN A 142 -8.07 -0.79 4.75
CA ASN A 142 -6.98 -0.05 5.39
C ASN A 142 -7.10 -0.16 6.92
N GLY A 143 -6.01 -0.61 7.58
CA GLY A 143 -5.98 -0.87 9.01
C GLY A 143 -5.96 0.39 9.89
N GLY A 144 -5.67 1.56 9.32
CA GLY A 144 -5.73 2.87 9.97
C GLY A 144 -7.05 3.63 9.73
N SER A 145 -7.95 3.10 8.90
CA SER A 145 -9.26 3.70 8.61
C SER A 145 -10.22 3.59 9.79
N ARG A 146 -11.12 4.58 9.88
CA ARG A 146 -12.20 4.63 10.89
C ARG A 146 -13.40 3.81 10.42
N GLU A 147 -14.35 3.64 11.33
CA GLU A 147 -15.64 2.99 11.04
C GLU A 147 -16.34 3.67 9.85
N GLY A 148 -16.85 2.86 8.91
CA GLY A 148 -17.53 3.33 7.70
C GLY A 148 -16.62 3.69 6.52
N GLU A 149 -15.33 3.96 6.73
CA GLU A 149 -14.41 4.37 5.66
C GLU A 149 -14.05 3.21 4.72
N ASN A 150 -13.76 2.04 5.28
CA ASN A 150 -13.51 0.83 4.46
C ASN A 150 -14.78 0.37 3.73
N GLU A 151 -15.93 0.44 4.39
CA GLU A 151 -17.22 0.11 3.78
C GLU A 151 -17.59 1.05 2.63
N LEU A 152 -17.22 2.34 2.74
CA LEU A 152 -17.37 3.30 1.64
C LEU A 152 -16.45 2.92 0.47
N ALA A 153 -15.19 2.60 0.75
CA ALA A 153 -14.23 2.17 -0.25
C ALA A 153 -14.69 0.90 -0.99
N GLU A 154 -15.21 -0.09 -0.26
CA GLU A 154 -15.77 -1.32 -0.84
C GLU A 154 -16.93 -1.01 -1.80
N ARG A 155 -17.92 -0.21 -1.38
CA ARG A 155 -19.06 0.15 -2.23
C ARG A 155 -18.62 0.86 -3.51
N PHE A 156 -17.60 1.73 -3.42
CA PHE A 156 -17.05 2.40 -4.60
C PHE A 156 -16.35 1.41 -5.52
N ALA A 157 -15.50 0.53 -4.97
CA ALA A 157 -14.80 -0.48 -5.75
C ALA A 157 -15.78 -1.42 -6.48
N GLU A 158 -16.87 -1.81 -5.81
CA GLU A 158 -17.93 -2.62 -6.39
C GLU A 158 -18.66 -1.89 -7.53
N ARG A 159 -19.03 -0.62 -7.31
CA ARG A 159 -19.72 0.22 -8.30
C ARG A 159 -18.89 0.42 -9.57
N GLU A 160 -17.60 0.70 -9.39
CA GLU A 160 -16.68 1.03 -10.50
C GLU A 160 -15.99 -0.22 -11.09
N GLY A 161 -16.17 -1.41 -10.49
CA GLY A 161 -15.53 -2.65 -10.93
C GLY A 161 -14.02 -2.70 -10.66
N TRP A 162 -13.53 -2.01 -9.62
CA TRP A 162 -12.11 -1.99 -9.25
C TRP A 162 -11.72 -3.22 -8.44
N ARG A 163 -10.49 -3.68 -8.63
CA ARG A 163 -9.87 -4.71 -7.78
C ARG A 163 -9.47 -4.11 -6.44
N ARG A 164 -9.32 -4.98 -5.43
CA ARG A 164 -9.19 -4.56 -4.04
C ARG A 164 -7.93 -5.09 -3.42
N ILE A 165 -7.12 -4.20 -2.84
CA ILE A 165 -5.99 -4.55 -1.97
C ILE A 165 -6.27 -4.15 -0.53
N GLY A 166 -5.45 -4.65 0.39
CA GLY A 166 -5.42 -4.23 1.79
C GLY A 166 -4.01 -3.97 2.29
N GLY A 167 -3.90 -3.04 3.22
CA GLY A 167 -2.69 -2.70 3.94
C GLY A 167 -3.00 -2.16 5.32
N SER A 168 -2.05 -2.22 6.24
CA SER A 168 -2.28 -1.78 7.62
C SER A 168 -2.23 -0.27 7.79
N ASP A 169 -1.55 0.44 6.89
CA ASP A 169 -1.23 1.86 7.05
C ASP A 169 -0.56 2.14 8.41
N SER A 170 0.40 1.27 8.71
CA SER A 170 1.01 1.21 10.02
C SER A 170 2.07 2.29 10.18
N HIS A 171 1.87 3.17 11.16
CA HIS A 171 2.84 4.18 11.61
C HIS A 171 3.47 3.79 12.95
N ILE A 172 2.91 2.80 13.63
CA ILE A 172 3.37 2.24 14.90
C ILE A 172 3.36 0.71 14.87
N VAL A 173 4.27 0.09 15.59
CA VAL A 173 4.54 -1.36 15.55
C VAL A 173 3.28 -2.22 15.70
N SER A 174 2.36 -1.84 16.58
CA SER A 174 1.16 -2.65 16.91
C SER A 174 0.06 -2.61 15.83
N HIS A 175 0.22 -1.80 14.79
CA HIS A 175 -0.78 -1.72 13.72
C HIS A 175 -0.45 -2.62 12.53
N ILE A 176 0.84 -3.04 12.39
CA ILE A 176 1.25 -3.88 11.27
C ILE A 176 0.38 -5.15 11.15
N GLY A 177 -0.04 -5.44 9.94
CA GLY A 177 -0.82 -6.63 9.63
C GLY A 177 -2.30 -6.56 10.01
N ARG A 178 -2.87 -5.43 10.43
CA ARG A 178 -4.33 -5.32 10.68
C ARG A 178 -5.15 -5.62 9.44
N CYS A 179 -4.67 -5.16 8.30
CA CYS A 179 -5.17 -5.47 6.97
C CYS A 179 -3.98 -5.81 6.08
N ALA A 180 -4.22 -6.63 5.06
CA ALA A 180 -3.19 -7.11 4.14
C ALA A 180 -3.83 -7.54 2.81
N THR A 181 -2.99 -7.94 1.88
CA THR A 181 -3.41 -8.51 0.59
C THR A 181 -2.96 -9.96 0.51
N ARG A 182 -3.90 -10.84 0.13
CA ARG A 182 -3.64 -12.25 -0.17
C ARG A 182 -3.42 -12.43 -1.65
N PHE A 183 -2.26 -12.97 -2.02
CA PHE A 183 -1.90 -13.33 -3.39
C PHE A 183 -2.05 -14.83 -3.61
N GLU A 184 -2.52 -15.23 -4.79
CA GLU A 184 -2.53 -16.63 -5.23
C GLU A 184 -1.11 -17.09 -5.60
N ASP A 185 -0.36 -16.23 -6.28
CA ASP A 185 1.01 -16.49 -6.68
C ASP A 185 2.02 -16.09 -5.59
N PRO A 186 3.20 -16.72 -5.56
CA PRO A 186 4.29 -16.31 -4.67
C PRO A 186 4.93 -15.00 -5.16
N ILE A 187 5.06 -14.05 -4.25
CA ILE A 187 5.80 -12.80 -4.47
C ILE A 187 7.22 -12.97 -3.91
N ARG A 188 8.24 -12.57 -4.67
CA ARG A 188 9.65 -12.75 -4.31
C ARG A 188 10.43 -11.43 -4.29
N ASP A 189 9.93 -10.44 -5.05
CA ASP A 189 10.56 -9.15 -5.29
C ASP A 189 9.50 -8.15 -5.76
N ILE A 190 9.92 -6.91 -5.98
CA ILE A 190 9.01 -5.84 -6.43
C ILE A 190 8.45 -6.10 -7.83
N ASP A 191 9.22 -6.74 -8.73
CA ASP A 191 8.78 -7.02 -10.09
C ASP A 191 7.66 -8.07 -10.10
N SER A 192 7.79 -9.12 -9.29
CA SER A 192 6.73 -10.13 -9.13
C SER A 192 5.49 -9.57 -8.44
N LEU A 193 5.63 -8.59 -7.51
CA LEU A 193 4.50 -7.88 -6.93
C LEU A 193 3.76 -7.06 -7.99
N VAL A 194 4.47 -6.26 -8.78
CA VAL A 194 3.89 -5.46 -9.88
C VAL A 194 3.19 -6.36 -10.90
N ALA A 195 3.81 -7.47 -11.28
CA ALA A 195 3.22 -8.45 -12.19
C ALA A 195 1.93 -9.07 -11.62
N ALA A 196 1.92 -9.44 -10.32
CA ALA A 196 0.75 -10.01 -9.65
C ALA A 196 -0.40 -8.99 -9.56
N LEU A 197 -0.10 -7.72 -9.23
CA LEU A 197 -1.09 -6.63 -9.25
C LEU A 197 -1.68 -6.44 -10.65
N GLY A 198 -0.85 -6.48 -11.68
CA GLY A 198 -1.31 -6.44 -13.08
C GLY A 198 -2.20 -7.62 -13.47
N ALA A 199 -1.86 -8.83 -13.03
CA ALA A 199 -2.61 -10.06 -13.31
C ALA A 199 -3.96 -10.14 -12.58
N GLY A 200 -4.09 -9.49 -11.41
CA GLY A 200 -5.34 -9.39 -10.67
C GLY A 200 -5.74 -10.64 -9.88
N ARG A 201 -4.79 -11.52 -9.56
CA ARG A 201 -5.00 -12.72 -8.74
C ARG A 201 -4.63 -12.45 -7.28
N PHE A 202 -5.41 -11.59 -6.65
CA PHE A 202 -5.25 -11.20 -5.25
C PHE A 202 -6.58 -10.70 -4.69
N ASP A 203 -6.66 -10.62 -3.37
CA ASP A 203 -7.80 -10.03 -2.67
C ASP A 203 -7.35 -9.38 -1.34
N ALA A 204 -8.07 -8.35 -0.92
CA ALA A 204 -7.88 -7.72 0.38
C ALA A 204 -8.31 -8.67 1.50
N CYS A 205 -7.58 -8.70 2.61
CA CYS A 205 -7.93 -9.54 3.75
C CYS A 205 -7.61 -8.88 5.09
N ARG A 206 -8.40 -9.18 6.11
CA ARG A 206 -8.05 -8.90 7.51
C ARG A 206 -7.15 -10.02 8.02
N VAL A 207 -6.14 -9.66 8.79
CA VAL A 207 -5.23 -10.62 9.40
C VAL A 207 -5.61 -10.79 10.86
N ALA A 208 -6.12 -11.98 11.20
CA ALA A 208 -6.39 -12.34 12.59
C ALA A 208 -5.09 -12.77 13.27
N ALA A 209 -4.75 -12.16 14.40
CA ALA A 209 -3.70 -12.71 15.24
C ALA A 209 -4.16 -14.07 15.81
N PRO A 210 -3.29 -15.10 15.87
CA PRO A 210 -3.64 -16.42 16.41
C PRO A 210 -4.23 -16.40 17.82
N ASP A 211 -3.87 -15.40 18.63
CA ASP A 211 -4.32 -15.26 20.02
C ASP A 211 -5.70 -14.57 20.18
N ALA A 212 -6.36 -14.18 19.10
CA ALA A 212 -7.73 -13.62 19.18
C ALA A 212 -8.81 -14.69 19.34
N LEU A 213 -8.44 -15.98 19.44
CA LEU A 213 -9.31 -17.14 19.58
C LEU A 213 -9.13 -17.88 20.92
N ALA A 214 -8.49 -17.29 21.92
CA ALA A 214 -8.36 -17.87 23.26
C ALA A 214 -9.05 -17.02 24.33
#